data_9d007a013f9875e371160a6cb860a1ba
#
_entry.id   9d007a013f9875e371160a6cb860a1ba
#
_cell.length_a   1.000
_cell.length_b   1.000
_cell.length_c   1.000
_cell.angle_alpha   90.00
_cell.angle_beta   90.00
_cell.angle_gamma   90.00
#
_symmetry.space_group_name_H-M   'P 1'
#
loop_
_entity.id
_entity.type
_entity.pdbx_description
1 polymer ?
#
loop_
_entity_poly.entity_id
_entity_poly.type
_entity_poly.pdbx_seq_one_letter_code
_entity_poly.pdbx_strand_id
1 'polypeptide(L)'
;MILRILAVGDVVGAPGLTFLTERLRTFREQEHIDFTVVNGENANVVGVTPKQADAIFAAGADVITLGNHTWTRYELQPYLEQKKRILRPANFAPQCPGRGWGEYSVRGGPICVINLMGRFTLDANTDNPFLVADDILDQTQAKIVLVDMHAEATSEKRAMGFYLDGRVTAVWGTHTHVQTSDAEVLPEGTGYLTDLGMTGPANAVLGIAPEQSIGKFLGDPPRRYEAAMGAAKLEGAIFEVESDTGRCRDVQLVRLR
;
A
#
# COMPACT_ATOMS: atom_id res chain seq x y z
N MET A 1 14.84 -3.72 -19.93
CA MET A 1 13.60 -3.02 -20.40
C MET A 1 13.07 -2.13 -19.31
N ILE A 2 12.18 -1.17 -19.64
CA ILE A 2 11.48 -0.39 -18.58
C ILE A 2 10.16 -1.08 -18.25
N LEU A 3 9.91 -1.25 -16.95
CA LEU A 3 8.62 -1.69 -16.41
C LEU A 3 7.96 -0.50 -15.72
N ARG A 4 6.65 -0.39 -15.86
CA ARG A 4 5.83 0.60 -15.16
C ARG A 4 5.05 -0.08 -14.04
N ILE A 5 5.37 0.26 -12.81
CA ILE A 5 4.81 -0.33 -11.60
C ILE A 5 3.90 0.70 -10.94
N LEU A 6 2.63 0.36 -10.75
CA LEU A 6 1.65 1.21 -10.09
C LEU A 6 1.50 0.79 -8.62
N ALA A 7 1.72 1.72 -7.71
CA ALA A 7 1.34 1.60 -6.31
C ALA A 7 0.11 2.48 -6.05
N VAL A 8 -0.94 1.89 -5.48
CA VAL A 8 -2.22 2.56 -5.20
C VAL A 8 -2.40 2.70 -3.69
N GLY A 9 -2.69 3.91 -3.24
CA GLY A 9 -2.93 4.24 -1.84
C GLY A 9 -4.19 3.59 -1.26
N ASP A 10 -4.28 3.66 0.06
CA ASP A 10 -5.29 2.98 0.88
C ASP A 10 -6.70 3.05 0.30
N VAL A 11 -7.29 1.90 -0.02
CA VAL A 11 -8.68 1.82 -0.49
C VAL A 11 -9.61 2.01 0.69
N VAL A 12 -10.43 3.08 0.68
CA VAL A 12 -11.25 3.48 1.83
C VAL A 12 -12.74 3.35 1.52
N GLY A 13 -13.38 2.39 2.19
CA GLY A 13 -14.82 2.17 2.17
C GLY A 13 -15.39 1.78 0.80
N ALA A 14 -16.71 1.67 0.73
CA ALA A 14 -17.40 1.32 -0.51
C ALA A 14 -17.16 2.32 -1.65
N PRO A 15 -17.15 3.66 -1.43
CA PRO A 15 -16.85 4.59 -2.52
C PRO A 15 -15.47 4.40 -3.13
N GLY A 16 -14.43 4.15 -2.30
CA GLY A 16 -13.08 3.87 -2.79
C GLY A 16 -13.00 2.56 -3.56
N LEU A 17 -13.62 1.50 -3.04
CA LEU A 17 -13.66 0.20 -3.72
C LEU A 17 -14.37 0.29 -5.07
N THR A 18 -15.52 0.96 -5.12
CA THR A 18 -16.28 1.17 -6.37
C THR A 18 -15.44 1.93 -7.40
N PHE A 19 -14.84 3.05 -7.00
CA PHE A 19 -14.00 3.86 -7.89
C PHE A 19 -12.82 3.05 -8.42
N LEU A 20 -12.14 2.30 -7.55
CA LEU A 20 -11.03 1.42 -7.95
C LEU A 20 -11.48 0.39 -8.99
N THR A 21 -12.59 -0.32 -8.73
CA THR A 21 -13.08 -1.39 -9.62
C THR A 21 -13.52 -0.89 -10.98
N GLU A 22 -14.03 0.33 -11.07
CA GLU A 22 -14.45 0.97 -12.32
C GLU A 22 -13.26 1.52 -13.14
N ARG A 23 -12.18 1.95 -12.49
CA ARG A 23 -11.12 2.75 -13.12
C ARG A 23 -9.81 1.99 -13.33
N LEU A 24 -9.42 1.11 -12.41
CA LEU A 24 -8.07 0.55 -12.37
C LEU A 24 -7.68 -0.18 -13.66
N ARG A 25 -8.55 -1.02 -14.20
CA ARG A 25 -8.25 -1.80 -15.42
C ARG A 25 -7.97 -0.90 -16.62
N THR A 26 -8.86 0.06 -16.89
CA THR A 26 -8.69 1.01 -17.99
C THR A 26 -7.45 1.87 -17.80
N PHE A 27 -7.18 2.33 -16.57
CA PHE A 27 -6.00 3.11 -16.26
C PHE A 27 -4.70 2.30 -16.49
N ARG A 28 -4.67 1.04 -16.06
CA ARG A 28 -3.53 0.14 -16.34
C ARG A 28 -3.24 0.00 -17.83
N GLU A 29 -4.28 -0.15 -18.64
CA GLU A 29 -4.15 -0.27 -20.10
C GLU A 29 -3.63 1.03 -20.72
N GLN A 30 -4.20 2.18 -20.35
CA GLN A 30 -3.81 3.50 -20.86
C GLN A 30 -2.37 3.87 -20.50
N GLU A 31 -1.96 3.58 -19.28
CA GLU A 31 -0.62 3.89 -18.76
C GLU A 31 0.39 2.75 -18.98
N HIS A 32 -0.01 1.67 -19.66
CA HIS A 32 0.84 0.51 -19.92
C HIS A 32 1.48 -0.07 -18.65
N ILE A 33 0.68 -0.22 -17.58
CA ILE A 33 1.15 -0.72 -16.28
C ILE A 33 1.41 -2.22 -16.34
N ASP A 34 2.64 -2.62 -16.03
CA ASP A 34 3.07 -4.02 -16.01
C ASP A 34 2.70 -4.74 -14.70
N PHE A 35 2.71 -4.02 -13.57
CA PHE A 35 2.43 -4.60 -12.25
C PHE A 35 1.76 -3.58 -11.32
N THR A 36 0.82 -4.03 -10.50
CA THR A 36 0.04 -3.14 -9.61
C THR A 36 -0.03 -3.68 -8.19
N VAL A 37 0.39 -2.86 -7.23
CA VAL A 37 0.21 -3.09 -5.79
C VAL A 37 -0.85 -2.13 -5.27
N VAL A 38 -1.81 -2.65 -4.51
CA VAL A 38 -2.92 -1.86 -3.93
C VAL A 38 -2.93 -2.05 -2.42
N ASN A 39 -2.88 -0.97 -1.65
CA ASN A 39 -3.18 -1.09 -0.23
C ASN A 39 -4.70 -1.20 -0.03
N GLY A 40 -5.13 -2.36 0.45
CA GLY A 40 -6.56 -2.72 0.55
C GLY A 40 -7.11 -2.69 1.98
N GLU A 41 -6.33 -2.31 2.98
CA GLU A 41 -6.68 -2.56 4.37
C GLU A 41 -7.95 -1.87 4.84
N ASN A 42 -8.32 -0.73 4.23
CA ASN A 42 -9.46 0.10 4.63
C ASN A 42 -10.69 -0.05 3.71
N ALA A 43 -10.72 -1.08 2.84
CA ALA A 43 -11.83 -1.30 1.89
C ALA A 43 -13.20 -1.45 2.59
N ASN A 44 -13.22 -1.80 3.86
CA ASN A 44 -14.42 -1.84 4.71
C ASN A 44 -14.41 -0.74 5.79
N VAL A 45 -13.88 0.44 5.48
CA VAL A 45 -13.57 1.55 6.40
C VAL A 45 -12.48 1.16 7.40
N VAL A 46 -12.64 0.02 8.06
CA VAL A 46 -11.66 -0.60 8.96
C VAL A 46 -11.57 -2.08 8.64
N GLY A 47 -10.43 -2.49 8.11
CA GLY A 47 -10.18 -3.85 7.63
C GLY A 47 -10.71 -4.09 6.21
N VAL A 48 -10.49 -5.29 5.70
CA VAL A 48 -10.96 -5.78 4.41
C VAL A 48 -11.58 -7.17 4.55
N THR A 49 -12.65 -7.44 3.80
CA THR A 49 -13.25 -8.78 3.74
C THR A 49 -12.70 -9.58 2.55
N PRO A 50 -12.77 -10.92 2.56
CA PRO A 50 -12.39 -11.74 1.42
C PRO A 50 -13.07 -11.31 0.10
N LYS A 51 -14.37 -10.99 0.15
CA LYS A 51 -15.12 -10.52 -1.02
C LYS A 51 -14.58 -9.20 -1.59
N GLN A 52 -14.19 -8.27 -0.72
CA GLN A 52 -13.59 -7.00 -1.15
C GLN A 52 -12.18 -7.20 -1.72
N ALA A 53 -11.38 -8.08 -1.11
CA ALA A 53 -10.07 -8.45 -1.64
C ALA A 53 -10.19 -9.11 -3.03
N ASP A 54 -11.14 -10.03 -3.23
CA ASP A 54 -11.41 -10.63 -4.54
C ASP A 54 -11.84 -9.57 -5.57
N ALA A 55 -12.64 -8.55 -5.18
CA ALA A 55 -13.01 -7.44 -6.06
C ALA A 55 -11.80 -6.58 -6.47
N ILE A 56 -10.88 -6.30 -5.53
CA ILE A 56 -9.62 -5.57 -5.81
C ILE A 56 -8.75 -6.37 -6.80
N PHE A 57 -8.61 -7.68 -6.61
CA PHE A 57 -7.91 -8.54 -7.58
C PHE A 57 -8.58 -8.57 -8.95
N ALA A 58 -9.91 -8.67 -8.99
CA ALA A 58 -10.68 -8.66 -10.23
C ALA A 58 -10.57 -7.33 -10.98
N ALA A 59 -10.38 -6.21 -10.26
CA ALA A 59 -10.12 -4.90 -10.86
C ALA A 59 -8.76 -4.80 -11.54
N GLY A 60 -7.81 -5.68 -11.20
CA GLY A 60 -6.50 -5.72 -11.83
C GLY A 60 -5.32 -5.55 -10.87
N ALA A 61 -5.51 -5.59 -9.56
CA ALA A 61 -4.39 -5.65 -8.63
C ALA A 61 -3.63 -6.97 -8.76
N ASP A 62 -2.31 -6.90 -8.81
CA ASP A 62 -1.45 -8.09 -8.79
C ASP A 62 -1.17 -8.53 -7.35
N VAL A 63 -0.98 -7.57 -6.44
CA VAL A 63 -0.77 -7.79 -5.01
C VAL A 63 -1.59 -6.80 -4.19
N ILE A 64 -2.10 -7.25 -3.05
CA ILE A 64 -2.73 -6.39 -2.04
C ILE A 64 -1.81 -6.35 -0.82
N THR A 65 -1.53 -5.14 -0.32
CA THR A 65 -0.87 -4.91 0.98
C THR A 65 -1.91 -4.47 2.02
N LEU A 66 -1.61 -4.71 3.28
CA LEU A 66 -2.42 -4.37 4.44
C LEU A 66 -1.61 -3.54 5.45
N GLY A 67 -2.19 -3.24 6.60
CA GLY A 67 -1.55 -2.45 7.65
C GLY A 67 -2.04 -2.80 9.04
N ASN A 68 -2.22 -1.79 9.91
CA ASN A 68 -2.62 -1.97 11.30
C ASN A 68 -4.05 -2.53 11.48
N HIS A 69 -4.89 -2.48 10.45
CA HIS A 69 -6.24 -3.05 10.48
C HIS A 69 -6.34 -4.49 9.95
N THR A 70 -5.24 -5.16 9.69
CA THR A 70 -5.18 -6.54 9.17
C THR A 70 -6.07 -7.52 9.92
N TRP A 71 -6.13 -7.41 11.25
CA TRP A 71 -6.83 -8.37 12.12
C TRP A 71 -8.26 -7.98 12.47
N THR A 72 -8.76 -6.88 11.93
CA THR A 72 -10.11 -6.37 12.30
C THR A 72 -11.24 -7.27 11.82
N ARG A 73 -11.02 -8.05 10.75
CA ARG A 73 -12.01 -8.95 10.15
C ARG A 73 -11.57 -10.40 10.30
N TYR A 74 -12.25 -11.16 11.18
CA TYR A 74 -11.88 -12.56 11.45
C TYR A 74 -11.94 -13.45 10.21
N GLU A 75 -12.89 -13.20 9.31
CA GLU A 75 -13.03 -13.93 8.06
C GLU A 75 -11.84 -13.77 7.11
N LEU A 76 -10.99 -12.76 7.33
CA LEU A 76 -9.79 -12.57 6.53
C LEU A 76 -8.68 -13.58 6.89
N GLN A 77 -8.61 -14.06 8.14
CA GLN A 77 -7.51 -14.90 8.57
C GLN A 77 -7.35 -16.18 7.73
N PRO A 78 -8.39 -17.03 7.51
CA PRO A 78 -8.25 -18.20 6.64
C PRO A 78 -8.00 -17.84 5.18
N TYR A 79 -8.42 -16.65 4.75
CA TYR A 79 -8.15 -16.16 3.41
C TYR A 79 -6.68 -15.80 3.22
N LEU A 80 -6.02 -15.19 4.21
CA LEU A 80 -4.59 -14.89 4.21
C LEU A 80 -3.73 -16.15 4.07
N GLU A 81 -4.13 -17.26 4.70
CA GLU A 81 -3.42 -18.55 4.56
C GLU A 81 -3.50 -19.11 3.14
N GLN A 82 -4.63 -18.95 2.47
CA GLN A 82 -4.88 -19.51 1.15
C GLN A 82 -4.34 -18.65 0.01
N LYS A 83 -4.40 -17.32 0.15
CA LYS A 83 -4.06 -16.37 -0.93
C LYS A 83 -2.66 -15.82 -0.78
N LYS A 84 -1.79 -16.17 -1.72
CA LYS A 84 -0.38 -15.75 -1.72
C LYS A 84 -0.15 -14.30 -2.18
N ARG A 85 -1.19 -13.63 -2.71
CA ARG A 85 -1.12 -12.27 -3.27
C ARG A 85 -1.69 -11.19 -2.37
N ILE A 86 -2.07 -11.53 -1.14
CA ILE A 86 -2.44 -10.56 -0.11
C ILE A 86 -1.43 -10.66 1.03
N LEU A 87 -0.81 -9.54 1.38
CA LEU A 87 0.31 -9.45 2.30
C LEU A 87 -0.09 -8.65 3.54
N ARG A 88 0.02 -9.29 4.70
CA ARG A 88 0.02 -8.59 5.98
C ARG A 88 1.37 -7.91 6.21
N PRO A 89 1.53 -6.98 7.16
CA PRO A 89 2.86 -6.53 7.57
C PRO A 89 3.76 -7.71 7.98
N ALA A 90 4.98 -7.75 7.42
CA ALA A 90 5.92 -8.83 7.63
C ALA A 90 6.45 -8.87 9.06
N ASN A 91 6.51 -7.72 9.71
CA ASN A 91 6.99 -7.57 11.08
C ASN A 91 5.95 -7.89 12.17
N PHE A 92 4.77 -8.47 11.83
CA PHE A 92 3.97 -9.22 12.79
C PHE A 92 4.64 -10.54 13.14
N ALA A 93 4.31 -11.09 14.32
CA ALA A 93 4.86 -12.36 14.77
C ALA A 93 4.75 -13.45 13.70
N PRO A 94 5.76 -14.33 13.55
CA PRO A 94 5.79 -15.35 12.50
C PRO A 94 4.60 -16.33 12.52
N GLN A 95 3.97 -16.51 13.67
CA GLN A 95 2.81 -17.40 13.87
C GLN A 95 1.50 -16.80 13.34
N CYS A 96 1.48 -15.50 13.00
CA CYS A 96 0.29 -14.85 12.44
C CYS A 96 -0.07 -15.42 11.08
N PRO A 97 -1.38 -15.60 10.78
CA PRO A 97 -1.85 -16.12 9.49
C PRO A 97 -1.32 -15.34 8.29
N GLY A 98 -1.06 -16.04 7.20
CA GLY A 98 -0.60 -15.44 5.94
C GLY A 98 0.89 -15.07 5.94
N ARG A 99 1.28 -14.25 4.98
CA ARG A 99 2.67 -13.86 4.76
C ARG A 99 2.82 -12.35 4.65
N GLY A 100 4.03 -11.84 4.91
CA GLY A 100 4.32 -10.41 4.83
C GLY A 100 5.09 -10.00 3.57
N TRP A 101 5.55 -10.96 2.78
CA TRP A 101 6.24 -10.73 1.52
C TRP A 101 6.04 -11.91 0.56
N GLY A 102 6.39 -11.70 -0.71
CA GLY A 102 6.34 -12.75 -1.72
C GLY A 102 6.93 -12.33 -3.05
N GLU A 103 7.28 -13.32 -3.87
CA GLU A 103 7.78 -13.12 -5.23
C GLU A 103 6.69 -13.46 -6.26
N TYR A 104 6.59 -12.59 -7.28
CA TYR A 104 5.58 -12.66 -8.33
C TYR A 104 6.22 -12.52 -9.70
N SER A 105 5.77 -13.33 -10.65
CA SER A 105 6.30 -13.29 -12.01
C SER A 105 5.67 -12.15 -12.81
N VAL A 106 6.51 -11.38 -13.49
CA VAL A 106 6.12 -10.37 -14.47
C VAL A 106 7.03 -10.48 -15.68
N ARG A 107 6.63 -9.86 -16.79
CA ARG A 107 7.52 -9.72 -17.95
C ARG A 107 8.79 -8.96 -17.54
N GLY A 108 9.93 -9.59 -17.55
CA GLY A 108 11.21 -8.98 -17.12
C GLY A 108 11.83 -9.59 -15.87
N GLY A 109 11.17 -10.56 -15.23
CA GLY A 109 11.70 -11.31 -14.10
C GLY A 109 10.80 -11.27 -12.87
N PRO A 110 11.22 -11.88 -11.76
CA PRO A 110 10.47 -11.86 -10.51
C PRO A 110 10.50 -10.46 -9.87
N ILE A 111 9.35 -10.07 -9.29
CA ILE A 111 9.19 -8.92 -8.42
C ILE A 111 8.94 -9.42 -7.00
N CYS A 112 9.76 -8.98 -6.04
CA CYS A 112 9.49 -9.16 -4.62
C CYS A 112 8.67 -7.98 -4.10
N VAL A 113 7.58 -8.24 -3.40
CA VAL A 113 6.80 -7.23 -2.67
C VAL A 113 6.90 -7.51 -1.19
N ILE A 114 7.27 -6.50 -0.42
CA ILE A 114 7.40 -6.54 1.04
C ILE A 114 6.40 -5.54 1.63
N ASN A 115 5.62 -5.97 2.59
CA ASN A 115 4.75 -5.11 3.37
C ASN A 115 5.30 -4.99 4.80
N LEU A 116 5.53 -3.77 5.26
CA LEU A 116 6.07 -3.46 6.59
C LEU A 116 5.14 -2.49 7.33
N MET A 117 5.15 -2.55 8.65
CA MET A 117 4.42 -1.60 9.48
C MET A 117 5.36 -0.86 10.41
N GLY A 118 5.20 0.47 10.47
CA GLY A 118 5.89 1.33 11.40
C GLY A 118 5.51 1.05 12.85
N ARG A 119 6.37 1.46 13.76
CA ARG A 119 6.16 1.29 15.20
C ARG A 119 5.89 2.61 15.94
N PHE A 120 6.32 3.71 15.34
CA PHE A 120 6.14 5.01 15.95
C PHE A 120 4.67 5.44 15.87
N THR A 121 4.04 5.65 17.01
CA THR A 121 2.61 6.01 17.20
C THR A 121 1.57 4.95 16.74
N LEU A 122 1.97 3.89 16.07
CA LEU A 122 1.12 2.74 15.85
C LEU A 122 1.31 1.78 17.02
N ASP A 123 0.29 1.64 17.85
CA ASP A 123 0.27 0.72 18.99
C ASP A 123 0.15 -0.74 18.51
N ALA A 124 1.22 -1.23 17.93
CA ALA A 124 1.29 -2.55 17.37
C ALA A 124 2.45 -3.32 18.00
N ASN A 125 2.15 -4.51 18.47
CA ASN A 125 3.17 -5.45 18.96
C ASN A 125 3.85 -6.10 17.74
N THR A 126 4.78 -5.35 17.12
CA THR A 126 5.52 -5.77 15.93
C THR A 126 7.02 -5.74 16.15
N ASP A 127 7.74 -6.55 15.40
CA ASP A 127 9.20 -6.49 15.33
C ASP A 127 9.69 -5.21 14.64
N ASN A 128 10.98 -4.95 14.73
CA ASN A 128 11.59 -3.78 14.10
C ASN A 128 11.54 -3.93 12.56
N PRO A 129 10.82 -3.04 11.84
CA PRO A 129 10.65 -3.18 10.39
C PRO A 129 11.96 -3.07 9.59
N PHE A 130 12.97 -2.36 10.10
CA PHE A 130 14.28 -2.26 9.45
C PHE A 130 15.02 -3.60 9.46
N LEU A 131 15.03 -4.29 10.60
CA LEU A 131 15.68 -5.59 10.73
C LEU A 131 14.91 -6.67 9.95
N VAL A 132 13.59 -6.62 9.97
CA VAL A 132 12.75 -7.54 9.18
C VAL A 132 12.96 -7.32 7.67
N ALA A 133 13.18 -6.08 7.23
CA ALA A 133 13.54 -5.80 5.84
C ALA A 133 14.88 -6.47 5.47
N ASP A 134 15.90 -6.38 6.32
CA ASP A 134 17.19 -7.05 6.12
C ASP A 134 17.03 -8.57 5.98
N ASP A 135 16.32 -9.18 6.92
CA ASP A 135 16.06 -10.62 6.92
C ASP A 135 15.36 -11.11 5.64
N ILE A 136 14.47 -10.30 5.07
CA ILE A 136 13.78 -10.63 3.82
C ILE A 136 14.72 -10.42 2.62
N LEU A 137 15.50 -9.34 2.61
CA LEU A 137 16.45 -9.08 1.53
C LEU A 137 17.54 -10.16 1.42
N ASP A 138 17.92 -10.77 2.52
CA ASP A 138 18.85 -11.91 2.53
C ASP A 138 18.22 -13.19 1.93
N GLN A 139 16.90 -13.28 1.85
CA GLN A 139 16.19 -14.46 1.34
C GLN A 139 15.75 -14.33 -0.12
N THR A 140 15.47 -13.11 -0.60
CA THR A 140 15.01 -12.90 -1.98
C THR A 140 16.16 -12.85 -2.96
N GLN A 141 15.93 -13.40 -4.17
CA GLN A 141 16.83 -13.26 -5.31
C GLN A 141 16.28 -12.31 -6.39
N ALA A 142 15.09 -11.71 -6.14
CA ALA A 142 14.48 -10.79 -7.08
C ALA A 142 15.30 -9.50 -7.17
N LYS A 143 15.58 -9.05 -8.41
CA LYS A 143 16.24 -7.76 -8.65
C LYS A 143 15.32 -6.58 -8.39
N ILE A 144 14.02 -6.78 -8.58
CA ILE A 144 12.99 -5.76 -8.37
C ILE A 144 12.34 -6.05 -7.02
N VAL A 145 12.58 -5.16 -6.06
CA VAL A 145 12.04 -5.25 -4.71
C VAL A 145 11.24 -3.99 -4.40
N LEU A 146 9.99 -4.18 -4.01
CA LEU A 146 9.02 -3.13 -3.71
C LEU A 146 8.63 -3.19 -2.24
N VAL A 147 8.65 -2.06 -1.56
CA VAL A 147 8.36 -1.97 -0.11
C VAL A 147 7.21 -1.01 0.14
N ASP A 148 6.11 -1.53 0.69
CA ASP A 148 5.03 -0.73 1.29
C ASP A 148 5.31 -0.55 2.78
N MET A 149 5.63 0.68 3.19
CA MET A 149 5.87 1.06 4.58
C MET A 149 4.62 1.72 5.16
N HIS A 150 3.75 0.90 5.75
CA HIS A 150 2.51 1.35 6.38
C HIS A 150 2.79 1.98 7.74
N ALA A 151 2.91 3.30 7.81
CA ALA A 151 3.34 4.00 9.02
C ALA A 151 2.71 5.38 9.16
N GLU A 152 2.51 5.83 10.41
CA GLU A 152 2.04 7.18 10.73
C GLU A 152 3.14 8.22 10.52
N ALA A 153 4.32 7.99 11.08
CA ALA A 153 5.38 8.99 11.11
C ALA A 153 6.11 9.12 9.78
N THR A 154 6.09 10.31 9.21
CA THR A 154 6.84 10.63 7.98
C THR A 154 8.35 10.42 8.15
N SER A 155 8.89 10.68 9.35
CA SER A 155 10.29 10.46 9.66
C SER A 155 10.68 8.97 9.60
N GLU A 156 9.82 8.06 10.07
CA GLU A 156 10.05 6.62 10.01
C GLU A 156 10.02 6.12 8.56
N LYS A 157 9.05 6.59 7.75
CA LYS A 157 8.97 6.31 6.31
C LYS A 157 10.21 6.80 5.57
N ARG A 158 10.61 8.04 5.82
CA ARG A 158 11.79 8.65 5.18
C ARG A 158 13.09 7.93 5.59
N ALA A 159 13.22 7.57 6.86
CA ALA A 159 14.37 6.79 7.34
C ALA A 159 14.43 5.42 6.65
N MET A 160 13.30 4.73 6.47
CA MET A 160 13.24 3.46 5.74
C MET A 160 13.66 3.65 4.28
N GLY A 161 13.22 4.73 3.62
CA GLY A 161 13.65 5.06 2.25
C GLY A 161 15.17 5.15 2.14
N PHE A 162 15.83 5.94 2.97
CA PHE A 162 17.28 6.07 2.97
C PHE A 162 18.02 4.79 3.41
N TYR A 163 17.46 4.06 4.37
CA TYR A 163 18.03 2.79 4.83
C TYR A 163 18.09 1.73 3.73
N LEU A 164 17.10 1.75 2.85
CA LEU A 164 16.99 0.79 1.75
C LEU A 164 17.48 1.35 0.42
N ASP A 165 17.97 2.60 0.36
CA ASP A 165 18.43 3.22 -0.86
C ASP A 165 19.57 2.42 -1.53
N GLY A 166 19.38 2.11 -2.81
CA GLY A 166 20.27 1.27 -3.59
C GLY A 166 20.15 -0.25 -3.33
N ARG A 167 19.35 -0.65 -2.33
CA ARG A 167 19.12 -2.06 -1.98
C ARG A 167 17.77 -2.59 -2.46
N VAL A 168 16.82 -1.68 -2.74
CA VAL A 168 15.49 -2.00 -3.25
C VAL A 168 15.13 -1.07 -4.41
N THR A 169 14.13 -1.46 -5.16
CA THR A 169 13.65 -0.69 -6.33
C THR A 169 12.83 0.53 -5.92
N ALA A 170 11.91 0.34 -4.98
CA ALA A 170 11.03 1.42 -4.53
C ALA A 170 10.58 1.21 -3.08
N VAL A 171 10.44 2.34 -2.36
CA VAL A 171 9.81 2.43 -1.04
C VAL A 171 8.73 3.49 -1.10
N TRP A 172 7.53 3.15 -0.70
CA TRP A 172 6.44 4.11 -0.55
C TRP A 172 5.75 3.94 0.80
N GLY A 173 5.15 5.01 1.28
CA GLY A 173 4.35 4.98 2.48
C GLY A 173 2.85 4.89 2.20
N THR A 174 2.13 4.36 3.18
CA THR A 174 0.66 4.29 3.27
C THR A 174 0.21 4.67 4.69
N HIS A 175 -1.05 4.63 5.01
CA HIS A 175 -1.68 4.89 6.30
C HIS A 175 -2.25 6.31 6.49
N THR A 176 -1.55 7.37 6.13
CA THR A 176 -2.03 8.72 6.48
C THR A 176 -3.15 9.22 5.57
N HIS A 177 -3.42 8.53 4.44
CA HIS A 177 -4.45 8.88 3.45
C HIS A 177 -4.25 10.24 2.78
N VAL A 178 -3.08 10.87 2.94
CA VAL A 178 -2.73 12.16 2.36
C VAL A 178 -1.53 12.02 1.45
N GLN A 179 -1.76 12.13 0.14
CA GLN A 179 -0.67 12.04 -0.84
C GLN A 179 0.34 13.17 -0.62
N THR A 180 1.61 12.79 -0.44
CA THR A 180 2.71 13.74 -0.31
C THR A 180 3.27 14.15 -1.68
N SER A 181 4.07 15.21 -1.71
CA SER A 181 4.62 15.79 -2.95
C SER A 181 6.11 15.49 -3.16
N ASP A 182 6.67 14.60 -2.37
CA ASP A 182 8.10 14.29 -2.32
C ASP A 182 8.49 13.05 -3.16
N ALA A 183 7.75 12.82 -4.26
CA ALA A 183 8.09 11.77 -5.22
C ALA A 183 9.47 12.04 -5.84
N GLU A 184 10.40 11.12 -5.67
CA GLU A 184 11.77 11.27 -6.16
C GLU A 184 12.47 9.92 -6.36
N VAL A 185 13.60 9.94 -7.04
CA VAL A 185 14.57 8.85 -7.03
C VAL A 185 15.69 9.25 -6.08
N LEU A 186 15.93 8.42 -5.07
CA LEU A 186 16.99 8.63 -4.08
C LEU A 186 18.39 8.47 -4.70
N PRO A 187 19.46 8.98 -4.06
CA PRO A 187 20.80 9.04 -4.64
C PRO A 187 21.34 7.73 -5.19
N GLU A 188 21.04 6.59 -4.55
CA GLU A 188 21.51 5.26 -4.97
C GLU A 188 20.53 4.54 -5.92
N GLY A 189 19.41 5.19 -6.31
CA GLY A 189 18.52 4.73 -7.36
C GLY A 189 17.23 4.04 -6.89
N THR A 190 16.85 4.17 -5.64
CA THR A 190 15.54 3.72 -5.12
C THR A 190 14.48 4.79 -5.37
N GLY A 191 13.35 4.43 -5.97
CA GLY A 191 12.19 5.32 -6.06
C GLY A 191 11.53 5.51 -4.69
N TYR A 192 11.13 6.73 -4.35
CA TYR A 192 10.59 7.04 -3.04
C TYR A 192 9.37 7.96 -3.09
N LEU A 193 8.41 7.69 -2.20
CA LEU A 193 7.30 8.60 -1.88
C LEU A 193 6.88 8.39 -0.41
N THR A 194 6.78 9.47 0.36
CA THR A 194 6.42 9.39 1.79
C THR A 194 5.02 8.82 2.00
N ASP A 195 4.01 9.20 1.20
CA ASP A 195 2.68 8.60 1.29
C ASP A 195 1.95 8.66 -0.06
N LEU A 196 1.36 7.53 -0.44
CA LEU A 196 0.59 7.40 -1.68
C LEU A 196 -0.74 8.16 -1.66
N GLY A 197 -1.25 8.52 -0.49
CA GLY A 197 -2.61 9.00 -0.31
C GLY A 197 -3.64 7.87 -0.21
N MET A 198 -4.86 8.11 -0.68
CA MET A 198 -5.94 7.13 -0.60
C MET A 198 -6.73 7.00 -1.91
N THR A 199 -7.35 5.84 -2.07
CA THR A 199 -8.43 5.62 -3.03
C THR A 199 -9.76 5.61 -2.28
N GLY A 200 -10.47 6.74 -2.30
CA GLY A 200 -11.63 6.94 -1.43
C GLY A 200 -12.40 8.22 -1.71
N PRO A 201 -13.35 8.57 -0.83
CA PRO A 201 -14.13 9.80 -0.96
C PRO A 201 -13.26 11.05 -1.09
N ALA A 202 -13.53 11.87 -2.11
CA ALA A 202 -12.72 13.07 -2.38
C ALA A 202 -13.00 14.20 -1.37
N ASN A 203 -14.26 14.35 -0.94
CA ASN A 203 -14.70 15.36 0.02
C ASN A 203 -14.90 14.72 1.41
N ALA A 204 -13.80 14.41 2.08
CA ALA A 204 -13.79 13.65 3.32
C ALA A 204 -12.61 14.05 4.21
N VAL A 205 -12.65 13.69 5.47
CA VAL A 205 -11.49 13.71 6.36
C VAL A 205 -10.92 12.30 6.42
N LEU A 206 -9.84 12.07 5.68
CA LEU A 206 -9.19 10.74 5.55
C LEU A 206 -10.17 9.62 5.13
N GLY A 207 -11.18 9.97 4.31
CA GLY A 207 -12.21 9.03 3.85
C GLY A 207 -13.48 8.99 4.72
N ILE A 208 -13.46 9.60 5.91
CA ILE A 208 -14.59 9.64 6.86
C ILE A 208 -15.44 10.89 6.62
N ALA A 209 -16.74 10.77 6.89
CA ALA A 209 -17.68 11.90 6.83
C ALA A 209 -17.17 13.07 7.69
N PRO A 210 -17.07 14.31 7.13
CA PRO A 210 -16.43 15.43 7.84
C PRO A 210 -17.06 15.73 9.19
N GLU A 211 -18.38 15.61 9.30
CA GLU A 211 -19.14 15.88 10.53
C GLU A 211 -18.70 14.94 11.68
N GLN A 212 -18.40 13.68 11.37
CA GLN A 212 -17.93 12.72 12.38
C GLN A 212 -16.52 13.07 12.88
N SER A 213 -15.62 13.43 11.96
CA SER A 213 -14.26 13.82 12.31
C SER A 213 -14.21 15.14 13.07
N ILE A 214 -14.97 16.14 12.63
CA ILE A 214 -15.09 17.44 13.31
C ILE A 214 -15.69 17.24 14.71
N GLY A 215 -16.79 16.50 14.84
CA GLY A 215 -17.43 16.22 16.12
C GLY A 215 -16.47 15.57 17.12
N LYS A 216 -15.65 14.59 16.67
CA LYS A 216 -14.60 13.99 17.51
C LYS A 216 -13.63 15.02 18.08
N PHE A 217 -13.14 15.97 17.26
CA PHE A 217 -12.22 17.01 17.72
C PHE A 217 -12.91 18.08 18.60
N LEU A 218 -14.23 18.24 18.46
CA LEU A 218 -15.04 19.10 19.33
C LEU A 218 -15.44 18.42 20.65
N GLY A 219 -15.14 17.11 20.81
CA GLY A 219 -15.41 16.37 22.04
C GLY A 219 -16.71 15.57 22.03
N ASP A 220 -17.32 15.33 20.87
CA ASP A 220 -18.47 14.44 20.74
C ASP A 220 -18.15 13.02 21.23
N PRO A 221 -19.13 12.29 21.76
CA PRO A 221 -18.96 10.90 22.12
C PRO A 221 -18.49 10.04 20.94
N PRO A 222 -17.66 9.00 21.18
CA PRO A 222 -17.20 8.12 20.12
C PRO A 222 -18.36 7.51 19.32
N ARG A 223 -18.23 7.52 17.98
CA ARG A 223 -19.18 6.89 17.05
C ARG A 223 -18.42 5.92 16.13
N ARG A 224 -19.15 4.98 15.55
CA ARG A 224 -18.61 4.16 14.47
C ARG A 224 -18.37 5.06 13.25
N TYR A 225 -17.16 4.99 12.71
CA TYR A 225 -16.81 5.73 11.49
C TYR A 225 -17.56 5.19 10.27
N GLU A 226 -18.01 6.12 9.43
CA GLU A 226 -18.65 5.85 8.15
C GLU A 226 -17.86 6.57 7.05
N ALA A 227 -17.68 5.88 5.91
CA ALA A 227 -17.10 6.53 4.76
C ALA A 227 -17.99 7.67 4.27
N ALA A 228 -17.39 8.80 3.91
CA ALA A 228 -18.13 9.87 3.27
C ALA A 228 -18.68 9.39 1.91
N MET A 229 -19.83 9.91 1.54
CA MET A 229 -20.48 9.59 0.26
C MET A 229 -20.14 10.64 -0.81
N GLY A 230 -20.36 10.30 -2.10
CA GLY A 230 -20.21 11.21 -3.22
C GLY A 230 -18.99 10.93 -4.09
N ALA A 231 -18.40 11.99 -4.66
CA ALA A 231 -17.26 11.86 -5.57
C ALA A 231 -16.08 11.16 -4.88
N ALA A 232 -15.42 10.26 -5.61
CA ALA A 232 -14.25 9.55 -5.13
C ALA A 232 -13.01 9.91 -5.97
N LYS A 233 -11.84 9.59 -5.44
CA LYS A 233 -10.54 9.75 -6.10
C LYS A 233 -9.73 8.47 -5.97
N LEU A 234 -8.73 8.31 -6.84
CA LEU A 234 -7.64 7.36 -6.68
C LEU A 234 -6.33 8.14 -6.63
N GLU A 235 -5.55 7.92 -5.59
CA GLU A 235 -4.21 8.45 -5.45
C GLU A 235 -3.20 7.30 -5.40
N GLY A 236 -1.98 7.55 -5.91
CA GLY A 236 -0.92 6.56 -5.99
C GLY A 236 0.31 7.11 -6.68
N ALA A 237 1.21 6.23 -7.09
CA ALA A 237 2.39 6.59 -7.87
C ALA A 237 2.74 5.49 -8.90
N ILE A 238 3.30 5.91 -10.02
CA ILE A 238 3.93 5.03 -11.01
C ILE A 238 5.44 5.14 -10.84
N PHE A 239 6.09 3.98 -10.71
CA PHE A 239 7.54 3.84 -10.69
C PHE A 239 7.99 3.24 -12.02
N GLU A 240 8.87 3.95 -12.74
CA GLU A 240 9.53 3.44 -13.93
C GLU A 240 10.84 2.74 -13.54
N VAL A 241 10.93 1.45 -13.85
CA VAL A 241 11.97 0.56 -13.32
C VAL A 241 12.73 -0.12 -14.44
N GLU A 242 14.04 -0.16 -14.35
CA GLU A 242 14.89 -1.00 -15.20
C GLU A 242 14.84 -2.46 -14.74
N SER A 243 14.29 -3.35 -15.55
CA SER A 243 14.18 -4.78 -15.20
C SER A 243 15.52 -5.48 -14.96
N ASP A 244 16.57 -5.02 -15.64
CA ASP A 244 17.88 -5.70 -15.62
C ASP A 244 18.69 -5.36 -14.37
N THR A 245 18.52 -4.15 -13.84
CA THR A 245 19.22 -3.63 -12.66
C THR A 245 18.37 -3.54 -11.41
N GLY A 246 17.04 -3.48 -11.55
CA GLY A 246 16.11 -3.17 -10.48
C GLY A 246 16.07 -1.70 -10.06
N ARG A 247 16.81 -0.81 -10.72
CA ARG A 247 16.86 0.62 -10.38
C ARG A 247 15.60 1.35 -10.84
N CYS A 248 15.10 2.23 -10.00
CA CYS A 248 14.06 3.18 -10.37
C CYS A 248 14.66 4.31 -11.21
N ARG A 249 13.93 4.75 -12.25
CA ARG A 249 14.30 5.85 -13.15
C ARG A 249 13.49 7.11 -12.94
N ASP A 250 12.22 6.92 -12.59
CA ASP A 250 11.28 8.03 -12.39
C ASP A 250 10.16 7.62 -11.44
N VAL A 251 9.59 8.60 -10.75
CA VAL A 251 8.44 8.43 -9.86
C VAL A 251 7.40 9.50 -10.19
N GLN A 252 6.26 9.08 -10.68
CA GLN A 252 5.17 9.96 -11.10
C GLN A 252 3.98 9.83 -10.18
N LEU A 253 3.50 10.96 -9.61
CA LEU A 253 2.27 10.98 -8.84
C LEU A 253 1.05 10.70 -9.73
N VAL A 254 0.15 9.86 -9.23
CA VAL A 254 -1.15 9.57 -9.87
C VAL A 254 -2.25 10.17 -9.03
N ARG A 255 -3.17 10.89 -9.68
CA ARG A 255 -4.41 11.38 -9.06
C ARG A 255 -5.53 11.37 -10.08
N LEU A 256 -6.47 10.44 -9.93
CA LEU A 256 -7.70 10.37 -10.71
C LEU A 256 -8.88 10.94 -9.91
N ARG A 257 -9.82 11.58 -10.61
CA ARG A 257 -11.05 12.13 -10.02
C ARG A 257 -12.26 11.83 -10.89
#